data_a293ced88e2204a0ed2ee576362d8fea
#
_entry.id   a293ced88e2204a0ed2ee576362d8fea
#
_cell.length_a   1.000
_cell.length_b   1.000
_cell.length_c   1.000
_cell.angle_alpha   90.00
_cell.angle_beta   90.00
_cell.angle_gamma   90.00
#
_symmetry.space_group_name_H-M   'P 1'
#
loop_
_entity.id
_entity.type
_entity.pdbx_description
1 polymer ?
#
loop_
_entity_poly.entity_id
_entity_poly.type
_entity_poly.pdbx_seq_one_letter_code
_entity_poly.pdbx_strand_id
1 'polypeptide(L)'
;MLATYAGKAVHKRHTEEGETMAEASTESPAFFAAAQCELLTSVLNRIVPAAGAFPGAGDLDVASYLDRVVGQSATLKRLFAQGLVQITLTSQAQYAQPFTALLEGQRDAVLHHVEAMAPEFFEALVTHTYSGYYSHPTIARLLGMEGRPPQPRGHHLEPLDLSLLDNIKQRQPIYRQV
;
A
#
# COMPACT_ATOMS: atom_id res chain seq x y z
N MET A 1 38.43 69.81 -32.65
CA MET A 1 37.81 70.21 -31.38
C MET A 1 36.75 69.21 -31.05
N LEU A 2 36.98 68.55 -30.00
CA LEU A 2 36.12 67.62 -29.19
C LEU A 2 34.88 66.95 -29.85
N ALA A 3 35.05 65.70 -30.24
CA ALA A 3 34.00 64.80 -30.60
C ALA A 3 33.55 64.02 -29.33
N THR A 4 32.23 64.13 -28.99
CA THR A 4 31.59 63.45 -27.89
C THR A 4 31.17 62.07 -28.30
N TYR A 5 31.71 61.00 -27.71
CA TYR A 5 31.33 59.62 -27.93
C TYR A 5 30.12 59.30 -27.05
N ALA A 6 28.95 59.05 -27.68
CA ALA A 6 27.75 58.55 -27.01
C ALA A 6 27.79 57.02 -27.03
N GLY A 7 27.98 56.41 -25.89
CA GLY A 7 27.95 54.98 -25.70
C GLY A 7 26.50 54.43 -25.74
N LYS A 8 26.25 53.47 -26.63
CA LYS A 8 25.00 52.75 -26.79
C LYS A 8 25.00 51.57 -25.81
N ALA A 9 24.20 51.69 -24.75
CA ALA A 9 23.95 50.56 -23.83
C ALA A 9 23.09 49.49 -24.53
N VAL A 10 23.66 48.33 -24.74
CA VAL A 10 22.94 47.15 -25.22
C VAL A 10 22.27 46.47 -24.00
N HIS A 11 20.96 46.60 -23.96
CA HIS A 11 20.13 45.94 -22.95
C HIS A 11 19.94 44.47 -23.36
N LYS A 12 20.72 43.56 -22.74
CA LYS A 12 20.59 42.13 -22.93
C LYS A 12 19.41 41.64 -22.10
N ARG A 13 18.26 41.40 -22.74
CA ARG A 13 17.12 40.74 -22.11
C ARG A 13 17.47 39.24 -21.97
N HIS A 14 17.67 38.78 -20.75
CA HIS A 14 17.61 37.38 -20.41
C HIS A 14 16.13 36.98 -20.40
N THR A 15 15.71 36.28 -21.42
CA THR A 15 14.51 35.44 -21.38
C THR A 15 14.84 34.20 -20.55
N GLU A 16 14.38 34.20 -19.32
CA GLU A 16 14.30 32.98 -18.53
C GLU A 16 13.16 32.12 -19.09
N GLU A 17 13.48 31.25 -20.01
CA GLU A 17 12.62 30.13 -20.36
C GLU A 17 12.66 29.15 -19.18
N GLY A 18 11.70 29.30 -18.26
CA GLY A 18 11.41 28.29 -17.24
C GLY A 18 10.90 27.04 -17.94
N GLU A 19 11.77 26.11 -18.24
CA GLU A 19 11.39 24.74 -18.55
C GLU A 19 10.76 24.15 -17.27
N THR A 20 9.44 24.23 -17.22
CA THR A 20 8.65 23.39 -16.32
C THR A 20 8.84 21.96 -16.81
N MET A 21 9.81 21.26 -16.23
CA MET A 21 9.88 19.81 -16.33
C MET A 21 8.62 19.26 -15.68
N ALA A 22 7.62 18.97 -16.50
CA ALA A 22 6.53 18.09 -16.13
C ALA A 22 7.19 16.74 -15.78
N GLU A 23 7.26 16.43 -14.50
CA GLU A 23 7.56 15.09 -14.04
C GLU A 23 6.49 14.17 -14.65
N ALA A 24 6.83 13.54 -15.74
CA ALA A 24 6.07 12.43 -16.28
C ALA A 24 6.14 11.33 -15.21
N SER A 25 5.11 11.28 -14.38
CA SER A 25 4.86 10.13 -13.52
C SER A 25 4.79 8.92 -14.44
N THR A 26 5.85 8.14 -14.47
CA THR A 26 5.91 6.88 -15.21
C THR A 26 5.03 5.91 -14.41
N GLU A 27 3.70 6.03 -14.59
CA GLU A 27 2.77 5.04 -14.11
C GLU A 27 3.12 3.75 -14.84
N SER A 28 3.67 2.78 -14.10
CA SER A 28 3.84 1.44 -14.60
C SER A 28 2.47 0.94 -15.08
N PRO A 29 2.37 0.31 -16.26
CA PRO A 29 1.10 -0.17 -16.76
C PRO A 29 0.42 -1.04 -15.70
N ALA A 30 -0.87 -0.79 -15.46
CA ALA A 30 -1.66 -1.55 -14.50
C ALA A 30 -1.59 -3.04 -14.84
N PHE A 31 -1.38 -3.86 -13.82
CA PHE A 31 -1.32 -5.32 -13.99
C PHE A 31 -2.73 -5.92 -14.18
N PHE A 32 -3.69 -5.43 -13.39
CA PHE A 32 -5.05 -5.92 -13.47
C PHE A 32 -5.86 -5.18 -14.54
N ALA A 33 -6.57 -5.94 -15.39
CA ALA A 33 -7.57 -5.38 -16.28
C ALA A 33 -8.79 -4.84 -15.48
N ALA A 34 -9.57 -3.94 -16.08
CA ALA A 34 -10.73 -3.32 -15.40
C ALA A 34 -11.70 -4.35 -14.80
N ALA A 35 -12.04 -5.41 -15.52
CA ALA A 35 -12.90 -6.49 -15.01
C ALA A 35 -12.28 -7.24 -13.83
N GLN A 36 -10.96 -7.36 -13.79
CA GLN A 36 -10.24 -7.97 -12.65
C GLN A 36 -10.24 -7.03 -11.44
N CYS A 37 -10.16 -5.71 -11.65
CA CYS A 37 -10.29 -4.72 -10.59
C CYS A 37 -11.69 -4.75 -9.97
N GLU A 38 -12.76 -4.87 -10.76
CA GLU A 38 -14.14 -5.00 -10.26
C GLU A 38 -14.32 -6.28 -9.44
N LEU A 39 -13.82 -7.42 -9.95
CA LEU A 39 -13.81 -8.68 -9.22
C LEU A 39 -13.06 -8.52 -7.90
N LEU A 40 -11.84 -7.97 -7.95
CA LEU A 40 -10.99 -7.78 -6.79
C LEU A 40 -11.66 -6.88 -5.74
N THR A 41 -12.25 -5.76 -6.14
CA THR A 41 -13.03 -4.87 -5.25
C THR A 41 -14.12 -5.64 -4.50
N SER A 42 -14.88 -6.50 -5.21
CA SER A 42 -15.91 -7.33 -4.59
C SER A 42 -15.35 -8.36 -3.62
N VAL A 43 -14.19 -8.94 -3.93
CA VAL A 43 -13.47 -9.89 -3.05
C VAL A 43 -12.95 -9.18 -1.81
N LEU A 44 -12.33 -8.02 -1.96
CA LEU A 44 -11.78 -7.21 -0.87
C LEU A 44 -12.85 -6.85 0.16
N ASN A 45 -14.06 -6.50 -0.29
CA ASN A 45 -15.20 -6.21 0.59
C ASN A 45 -15.74 -7.46 1.32
N ARG A 46 -15.40 -8.67 0.89
CA ARG A 46 -15.73 -9.90 1.65
C ARG A 46 -14.64 -10.25 2.66
N ILE A 47 -13.36 -9.92 2.37
CA ILE A 47 -12.25 -10.12 3.31
C ILE A 47 -12.33 -9.11 4.46
N VAL A 48 -12.55 -7.84 4.15
CA VAL A 48 -12.73 -6.76 5.13
C VAL A 48 -14.00 -6.00 4.78
N PRO A 49 -15.16 -6.41 5.31
CA PRO A 49 -16.43 -5.73 5.09
C PRO A 49 -16.50 -4.41 5.84
N ALA A 50 -17.34 -3.50 5.36
CA ALA A 50 -17.63 -2.25 6.05
C ALA A 50 -18.27 -2.53 7.43
N ALA A 51 -17.84 -1.81 8.47
CA ALA A 51 -18.36 -1.94 9.82
C ALA A 51 -18.37 -0.60 10.56
N GLY A 52 -19.55 -0.09 10.87
CA GLY A 52 -19.71 1.21 11.54
C GLY A 52 -19.08 2.34 10.73
N ALA A 53 -18.08 3.02 11.31
CA ALA A 53 -17.36 4.11 10.65
C ALA A 53 -16.23 3.61 9.70
N PHE A 54 -15.93 2.32 9.74
CA PHE A 54 -14.86 1.74 8.93
C PHE A 54 -15.41 1.29 7.57
N PRO A 55 -14.92 1.86 6.44
CA PRO A 55 -15.32 1.41 5.10
C PRO A 55 -14.76 0.02 4.82
N GLY A 56 -15.37 -0.70 3.87
CA GLY A 56 -14.81 -1.95 3.37
C GLY A 56 -13.51 -1.76 2.60
N ALA A 57 -12.71 -2.82 2.49
CA ALA A 57 -11.42 -2.73 1.79
C ALA A 57 -11.60 -2.42 0.29
N GLY A 58 -12.68 -2.90 -0.34
CA GLY A 58 -12.99 -2.58 -1.71
C GLY A 58 -13.49 -1.14 -1.92
N ASP A 59 -14.00 -0.48 -0.86
CA ASP A 59 -14.46 0.91 -0.91
C ASP A 59 -13.30 1.91 -0.76
N LEU A 60 -12.12 1.42 -0.45
CA LEU A 60 -10.86 2.14 -0.40
C LEU A 60 -10.00 1.78 -1.62
N ASP A 61 -8.94 2.54 -1.85
CA ASP A 61 -8.03 2.29 -2.98
C ASP A 61 -7.06 1.11 -2.74
N VAL A 62 -7.54 0.05 -2.06
CA VAL A 62 -6.75 -1.16 -1.78
C VAL A 62 -6.51 -1.98 -3.05
N ALA A 63 -7.42 -1.93 -4.02
CA ALA A 63 -7.21 -2.60 -5.31
C ALA A 63 -6.01 -2.02 -6.07
N SER A 64 -5.84 -0.70 -6.09
CA SER A 64 -4.67 -0.04 -6.69
C SER A 64 -3.39 -0.32 -5.90
N TYR A 65 -3.47 -0.43 -4.57
CA TYR A 65 -2.34 -0.89 -3.77
C TYR A 65 -1.90 -2.30 -4.20
N LEU A 66 -2.86 -3.23 -4.34
CA LEU A 66 -2.59 -4.60 -4.80
C LEU A 66 -2.02 -4.62 -6.21
N ASP A 67 -2.56 -3.83 -7.14
CA ASP A 67 -2.04 -3.74 -8.50
C ASP A 67 -0.55 -3.37 -8.52
N ARG A 68 -0.17 -2.38 -7.73
CA ARG A 68 1.22 -1.95 -7.60
C ARG A 68 2.12 -3.04 -7.00
N VAL A 69 1.69 -3.67 -5.90
CA VAL A 69 2.49 -4.70 -5.20
C VAL A 69 2.64 -5.94 -6.07
N VAL A 70 1.53 -6.42 -6.63
CA VAL A 70 1.52 -7.58 -7.54
C VAL A 70 2.32 -7.29 -8.80
N GLY A 71 2.18 -6.08 -9.35
CA GLY A 71 2.91 -5.62 -10.53
C GLY A 71 4.44 -5.65 -10.38
N GLN A 72 4.96 -5.60 -9.17
CA GLN A 72 6.42 -5.62 -8.90
C GLN A 72 7.01 -7.03 -8.72
N SER A 73 6.18 -8.08 -8.59
CA SER A 73 6.63 -9.44 -8.31
C SER A 73 6.15 -10.46 -9.35
N ALA A 74 7.05 -11.10 -10.04
CA ALA A 74 6.71 -12.16 -11.01
C ALA A 74 5.96 -13.33 -10.35
N THR A 75 6.29 -13.66 -9.11
CA THR A 75 5.61 -14.70 -8.34
C THR A 75 4.18 -14.30 -8.02
N LEU A 76 3.96 -13.07 -7.51
CA LEU A 76 2.62 -12.57 -7.18
C LEU A 76 1.78 -12.41 -8.45
N LYS A 77 2.34 -11.92 -9.56
CA LYS A 77 1.63 -11.85 -10.85
C LYS A 77 1.03 -13.18 -11.26
N ARG A 78 1.83 -14.25 -11.22
CA ARG A 78 1.36 -15.59 -11.57
C ARG A 78 0.28 -16.06 -10.58
N LEU A 79 0.52 -15.88 -9.29
CA LEU A 79 -0.36 -16.32 -8.22
C LEU A 79 -1.73 -15.63 -8.31
N PHE A 80 -1.75 -14.31 -8.46
CA PHE A 80 -2.99 -13.53 -8.58
C PHE A 80 -3.72 -13.79 -9.90
N ALA A 81 -3.00 -13.93 -11.01
CA ALA A 81 -3.62 -14.28 -12.29
C ALA A 81 -4.37 -15.63 -12.21
N GLN A 82 -3.74 -16.64 -11.63
CA GLN A 82 -4.35 -17.96 -11.43
C GLN A 82 -5.50 -17.92 -10.42
N GLY A 83 -5.32 -17.22 -9.29
CA GLY A 83 -6.33 -17.14 -8.23
C GLY A 83 -7.60 -16.40 -8.65
N LEU A 84 -7.49 -15.30 -9.38
CA LEU A 84 -8.67 -14.58 -9.90
C LEU A 84 -9.44 -15.40 -10.94
N VAL A 85 -8.73 -16.16 -11.78
CA VAL A 85 -9.35 -17.12 -12.70
C VAL A 85 -10.07 -18.22 -11.90
N GLN A 86 -9.47 -18.73 -10.84
CA GLN A 86 -10.10 -19.76 -9.99
C GLN A 86 -11.39 -19.25 -9.33
N ILE A 87 -11.43 -18.00 -8.83
CA ILE A 87 -12.64 -17.38 -8.30
C ILE A 87 -13.72 -17.32 -9.38
N THR A 88 -13.37 -16.87 -10.58
CA THR A 88 -14.30 -16.75 -11.71
C THR A 88 -14.88 -18.12 -12.11
N LEU A 89 -14.03 -19.14 -12.27
CA LEU A 89 -14.46 -20.48 -12.65
C LEU A 89 -15.31 -21.14 -11.58
N THR A 90 -14.96 -20.96 -10.29
CA THR A 90 -15.76 -21.50 -9.17
C THR A 90 -17.13 -20.86 -9.10
N SER A 91 -17.21 -19.53 -9.26
CA SER A 91 -18.48 -18.81 -9.30
C SER A 91 -19.37 -19.30 -10.43
N GLN A 92 -18.81 -19.44 -11.63
CA GLN A 92 -19.53 -19.91 -12.80
C GLN A 92 -19.97 -21.37 -12.66
N ALA A 93 -19.11 -22.23 -12.10
CA ALA A 93 -19.43 -23.65 -11.92
C ALA A 93 -20.50 -23.88 -10.85
N GLN A 94 -20.49 -23.15 -9.75
CA GLN A 94 -21.41 -23.35 -8.64
C GLN A 94 -22.75 -22.62 -8.83
N TYR A 95 -22.74 -21.44 -9.43
CA TYR A 95 -23.91 -20.54 -9.46
C TYR A 95 -24.29 -20.07 -10.86
N ALA A 96 -23.55 -20.40 -11.91
CA ALA A 96 -23.74 -19.93 -13.30
C ALA A 96 -23.79 -18.39 -13.40
N GLN A 97 -23.13 -17.67 -12.51
CA GLN A 97 -23.10 -16.21 -12.42
C GLN A 97 -21.68 -15.70 -12.12
N PRO A 98 -21.34 -14.47 -12.52
CA PRO A 98 -20.10 -13.86 -12.12
C PRO A 98 -20.08 -13.57 -10.61
N PHE A 99 -18.93 -13.65 -9.99
CA PHE A 99 -18.76 -13.42 -8.55
C PHE A 99 -19.37 -12.09 -8.06
N THR A 100 -19.26 -11.04 -8.87
CA THR A 100 -19.81 -9.71 -8.56
C THR A 100 -21.33 -9.67 -8.46
N ALA A 101 -22.04 -10.61 -9.10
CA ALA A 101 -23.49 -10.71 -9.06
C ALA A 101 -24.02 -11.66 -7.97
N LEU A 102 -23.14 -12.40 -7.29
CA LEU A 102 -23.51 -13.34 -6.23
C LEU A 102 -23.99 -12.64 -4.97
N LEU A 103 -24.87 -13.28 -4.23
CA LEU A 103 -25.22 -12.88 -2.85
C LEU A 103 -24.01 -13.08 -1.92
N GLU A 104 -24.01 -12.37 -0.79
CA GLU A 104 -22.87 -12.41 0.16
C GLU A 104 -22.51 -13.83 0.60
N GLY A 105 -23.48 -14.63 1.05
CA GLY A 105 -23.20 -16.01 1.47
C GLY A 105 -22.71 -16.92 0.34
N GLN A 106 -23.10 -16.65 -0.92
CA GLN A 106 -22.56 -17.35 -2.08
C GLN A 106 -21.12 -16.94 -2.38
N ARG A 107 -20.80 -15.65 -2.24
CA ARG A 107 -19.42 -15.15 -2.35
C ARG A 107 -18.52 -15.79 -1.31
N ASP A 108 -19.00 -15.90 -0.07
CA ASP A 108 -18.25 -16.55 1.01
C ASP A 108 -18.00 -18.04 0.70
N ALA A 109 -19.00 -18.76 0.21
CA ALA A 109 -18.86 -20.14 -0.18
C ALA A 109 -17.83 -20.34 -1.32
N VAL A 110 -17.83 -19.44 -2.31
CA VAL A 110 -16.82 -19.43 -3.39
C VAL A 110 -15.42 -19.18 -2.81
N LEU A 111 -15.26 -18.18 -1.93
CA LEU A 111 -13.96 -17.84 -1.34
C LEU A 111 -13.43 -18.98 -0.45
N HIS A 112 -14.26 -19.62 0.35
CA HIS A 112 -13.86 -20.82 1.13
C HIS A 112 -13.43 -21.98 0.23
N HIS A 113 -14.12 -22.18 -0.90
CA HIS A 113 -13.69 -23.20 -1.86
C HIS A 113 -12.32 -22.86 -2.46
N VAL A 114 -12.10 -21.59 -2.84
CA VAL A 114 -10.83 -21.13 -3.41
C VAL A 114 -9.71 -21.19 -2.39
N GLU A 115 -9.97 -20.86 -1.12
CA GLU A 115 -9.02 -21.02 -0.01
C GLU A 115 -8.50 -22.47 0.09
N ALA A 116 -9.42 -23.45 0.02
CA ALA A 116 -9.05 -24.85 0.07
C ALA A 116 -8.27 -25.33 -1.17
N MET A 117 -8.59 -24.79 -2.36
CA MET A 117 -7.99 -25.23 -3.62
C MET A 117 -6.70 -24.48 -3.99
N ALA A 118 -6.54 -23.24 -3.52
CA ALA A 118 -5.39 -22.37 -3.81
C ALA A 118 -4.94 -21.61 -2.55
N PRO A 119 -4.47 -22.32 -1.51
CA PRO A 119 -4.15 -21.72 -0.21
C PRO A 119 -3.06 -20.64 -0.30
N GLU A 120 -2.03 -20.82 -1.12
CA GLU A 120 -0.96 -19.83 -1.30
C GLU A 120 -1.48 -18.51 -1.88
N PHE A 121 -2.40 -18.58 -2.84
CA PHE A 121 -3.06 -17.40 -3.38
C PHE A 121 -3.91 -16.71 -2.30
N PHE A 122 -4.71 -17.48 -1.56
CA PHE A 122 -5.61 -16.93 -0.57
C PHE A 122 -4.85 -16.27 0.59
N GLU A 123 -3.77 -16.87 1.06
CA GLU A 123 -2.88 -16.30 2.06
C GLU A 123 -2.26 -14.97 1.57
N ALA A 124 -1.75 -14.94 0.33
CA ALA A 124 -1.19 -13.73 -0.26
C ALA A 124 -2.26 -12.64 -0.41
N LEU A 125 -3.47 -13.00 -0.88
CA LEU A 125 -4.61 -12.11 -1.02
C LEU A 125 -4.98 -11.47 0.32
N VAL A 126 -5.16 -12.26 1.37
CA VAL A 126 -5.50 -11.79 2.72
C VAL A 126 -4.39 -10.90 3.28
N THR A 127 -3.14 -11.33 3.21
CA THR A 127 -1.98 -10.59 3.72
C THR A 127 -1.87 -9.21 3.09
N HIS A 128 -1.95 -9.14 1.76
CA HIS A 128 -1.84 -7.86 1.07
C HIS A 128 -3.11 -7.01 1.20
N THR A 129 -4.28 -7.61 1.36
CA THR A 129 -5.50 -6.87 1.68
C THR A 129 -5.37 -6.13 3.01
N TYR A 130 -4.97 -6.82 4.07
CA TYR A 130 -4.75 -6.20 5.38
C TYR A 130 -3.63 -5.16 5.34
N SER A 131 -2.54 -5.44 4.65
CA SER A 131 -1.44 -4.49 4.49
C SER A 131 -1.90 -3.19 3.83
N GLY A 132 -2.64 -3.28 2.72
CA GLY A 132 -3.20 -2.12 2.04
C GLY A 132 -4.25 -1.40 2.88
N TYR A 133 -5.15 -2.13 3.52
CA TYR A 133 -6.23 -1.58 4.33
C TYR A 133 -5.71 -0.78 5.53
N TYR A 134 -4.86 -1.38 6.36
CA TYR A 134 -4.34 -0.72 7.57
C TYR A 134 -3.28 0.36 7.28
N SER A 135 -2.67 0.33 6.10
CA SER A 135 -1.80 1.41 5.64
C SER A 135 -2.56 2.60 5.06
N HIS A 136 -3.87 2.46 4.81
CA HIS A 136 -4.67 3.52 4.21
C HIS A 136 -4.85 4.69 5.19
N PRO A 137 -4.62 5.96 4.77
CA PRO A 137 -4.66 7.12 5.68
C PRO A 137 -6.00 7.30 6.40
N THR A 138 -7.11 6.93 5.75
CA THR A 138 -8.45 6.99 6.36
C THR A 138 -8.56 6.02 7.54
N ILE A 139 -8.08 4.80 7.38
CA ILE A 139 -8.10 3.79 8.43
C ILE A 139 -7.17 4.18 9.58
N ALA A 140 -5.95 4.64 9.26
CA ALA A 140 -5.01 5.11 10.28
C ALA A 140 -5.61 6.25 11.13
N ARG A 141 -6.34 7.18 10.50
CA ARG A 141 -7.05 8.25 11.23
C ARG A 141 -8.19 7.72 12.10
N LEU A 142 -8.99 6.80 11.59
CA LEU A 142 -10.09 6.19 12.36
C LEU A 142 -9.57 5.39 13.56
N LEU A 143 -8.35 4.85 13.46
CA LEU A 143 -7.66 4.17 14.56
C LEU A 143 -6.94 5.14 15.53
N GLY A 144 -7.06 6.46 15.33
CA GLY A 144 -6.39 7.45 16.17
C GLY A 144 -4.91 7.66 15.88
N MET A 145 -4.42 7.20 14.73
CA MET A 145 -3.00 7.30 14.33
C MET A 145 -2.71 8.57 13.49
N GLU A 146 -3.55 9.60 13.57
CA GLU A 146 -3.41 10.87 12.83
C GLU A 146 -3.19 10.69 11.31
N GLY A 147 -3.66 9.58 10.73
CA GLY A 147 -3.49 9.28 9.30
C GLY A 147 -2.08 8.86 8.89
N ARG A 148 -1.21 8.53 9.83
CA ARG A 148 0.16 8.06 9.59
C ARG A 148 0.30 6.58 9.90
N PRO A 149 1.23 5.87 9.22
CA PRO A 149 1.58 4.52 9.61
C PRO A 149 2.02 4.45 11.08
N PRO A 150 1.83 3.32 11.76
CA PRO A 150 2.34 3.14 13.10
C PRO A 150 3.84 3.51 13.17
N GLN A 151 4.19 4.33 14.14
CA GLN A 151 5.58 4.72 14.45
C GLN A 151 6.36 5.49 13.36
N PRO A 152 5.80 6.48 12.66
CA PRO A 152 6.56 7.25 11.67
C PRO A 152 7.73 8.04 12.28
N ARG A 153 7.73 8.29 13.59
CA ARG A 153 8.75 9.02 14.35
C ARG A 153 9.36 8.21 15.48
N GLY A 154 9.03 6.92 15.58
CA GLY A 154 9.38 6.11 16.74
C GLY A 154 8.58 6.47 17.99
N HIS A 155 8.89 5.79 19.09
CA HIS A 155 8.36 6.14 20.40
C HIS A 155 9.30 7.13 21.10
N HIS A 156 8.74 8.16 21.71
CA HIS A 156 9.51 9.00 22.64
C HIS A 156 9.65 8.21 23.95
N LEU A 157 10.77 7.54 24.08
CA LEU A 157 11.11 6.85 25.34
C LEU A 157 11.70 7.87 26.31
N GLU A 158 11.26 7.83 27.54
CA GLU A 158 11.94 8.58 28.59
C GLU A 158 13.39 8.10 28.72
N PRO A 159 14.33 9.01 29.00
CA PRO A 159 15.71 8.62 29.22
C PRO A 159 15.80 7.53 30.28
N LEU A 160 16.59 6.49 30.01
CA LEU A 160 16.80 5.41 30.96
C LEU A 160 17.39 5.98 32.27
N ASP A 161 16.77 5.64 33.40
CA ASP A 161 17.31 5.99 34.70
C ASP A 161 18.59 5.16 34.97
N LEU A 162 19.72 5.77 34.70
CA LEU A 162 21.04 5.14 34.89
C LEU A 162 21.44 5.03 36.37
N SER A 163 20.73 5.66 37.31
CA SER A 163 21.02 5.57 38.76
C SER A 163 20.86 4.10 39.25
N LEU A 164 20.01 3.31 38.60
CA LEU A 164 19.88 1.87 38.86
C LEU A 164 21.19 1.09 38.67
N LEU A 165 22.12 1.63 37.86
CA LEU A 165 23.42 0.99 37.62
C LEU A 165 24.45 1.36 38.70
N ASP A 166 24.19 2.32 39.56
CA ASP A 166 25.18 2.78 40.55
C ASP A 166 25.51 1.68 41.58
N ASN A 167 24.55 0.87 41.94
CA ASN A 167 24.72 -0.32 42.77
C ASN A 167 25.60 -1.40 42.09
N ILE A 168 25.57 -1.45 40.75
CA ILE A 168 26.35 -2.41 39.96
C ILE A 168 27.78 -1.93 39.80
N LYS A 169 27.99 -0.63 39.63
CA LYS A 169 29.33 0.00 39.52
C LYS A 169 30.17 -0.21 40.78
N GLN A 170 29.53 -0.35 41.95
CA GLN A 170 30.17 -0.59 43.22
C GLN A 170 30.55 -2.06 43.47
N ARG A 171 30.01 -3.00 42.65
CA ARG A 171 30.36 -4.41 42.74
C ARG A 171 31.71 -4.70 42.13
N GLN A 172 32.47 -5.63 42.76
CA GLN A 172 33.70 -6.13 42.14
C GLN A 172 33.42 -6.82 40.80
N PRO A 173 34.32 -6.69 39.80
CA PRO A 173 34.17 -7.33 38.52
C PRO A 173 34.00 -8.86 38.68
N ILE A 174 32.93 -9.43 38.15
CA ILE A 174 32.65 -10.85 38.17
C ILE A 174 33.26 -11.59 36.95
N TYR A 175 33.86 -10.85 36.02
CA TYR A 175 34.51 -11.44 34.84
C TYR A 175 35.97 -11.80 35.15
N ARG A 176 36.39 -12.93 34.61
CA ARG A 176 37.74 -13.40 34.71
C ARG A 176 38.64 -12.53 33.83
N GLN A 177 39.67 -11.87 34.39
CA GLN A 177 40.68 -11.25 33.56
C GLN A 177 41.49 -12.36 32.90
N VAL A 178 41.60 -12.33 31.57
CA VAL A 178 42.41 -13.24 30.75
C VAL A 178 43.78 -12.63 30.57
#